data_7c1dfecec5cf8e5673a0d60e2f780437
#
_entry.id   7c1dfecec5cf8e5673a0d60e2f780437
#
_cell.length_a   1.000
_cell.length_b   1.000
_cell.length_c   1.000
_cell.angle_alpha   90.00
_cell.angle_beta   90.00
_cell.angle_gamma   90.00
#
_symmetry.space_group_name_H-M   'P 1'
#
loop_
_entity.id
_entity.type
_entity.pdbx_description
1 polymer ?
#
loop_
_entity_poly.entity_id
_entity_poly.type
_entity_poly.pdbx_seq_one_letter_code
_entity_poly.pdbx_strand_id
1 'polypeptide(L)'
;LALTNITAQTGGPFGAAVFESHTGRLIAVGINVVEPTNCSLAHAEVVALANAHRTLKQFDLGAPGLPKLELITSCEPCAMCYGAILWSGVRKVVCAARGSDATAIGFDEAPKPKNWVATLEDRGISVTRDLCRDEAIAVFQHYQQIGGRVYNARKGI
;
A
#
# COMPACT_ATOMS: atom_id res chain seq x y z
N LEU A 1 -7.28 -5.24 -7.52
CA LEU A 1 -6.12 -4.45 -7.98
C LEU A 1 -4.85 -5.30 -8.04
N ALA A 2 -4.36 -5.85 -6.91
CA ALA A 2 -3.13 -6.65 -6.88
C ALA A 2 -3.19 -7.84 -7.85
N LEU A 3 -4.24 -8.66 -7.78
CA LEU A 3 -4.45 -9.80 -8.70
C LEU A 3 -4.51 -9.33 -10.16
N THR A 4 -5.25 -8.28 -10.45
CA THR A 4 -5.37 -7.72 -11.80
C THR A 4 -4.01 -7.25 -12.32
N ASN A 5 -3.20 -6.62 -11.46
CA ASN A 5 -1.87 -6.12 -11.81
C ASN A 5 -0.95 -7.27 -12.27
N ILE A 6 -0.89 -8.36 -11.52
CA ILE A 6 -0.04 -9.51 -11.86
C ILE A 6 -0.58 -10.30 -13.05
N THR A 7 -1.90 -10.46 -13.17
CA THR A 7 -2.52 -11.17 -14.31
C THR A 7 -2.29 -10.42 -15.62
N ALA A 8 -2.37 -9.09 -15.58
CA ALA A 8 -2.08 -8.23 -16.74
C ALA A 8 -0.58 -8.00 -16.96
N GLN A 9 0.30 -8.54 -16.09
CA GLN A 9 1.76 -8.35 -16.14
C GLN A 9 2.18 -6.87 -16.13
N THR A 10 1.42 -6.04 -15.38
CA THR A 10 1.65 -4.59 -15.28
C THR A 10 2.45 -4.18 -14.05
N GLY A 11 2.85 -5.13 -13.20
CA GLY A 11 3.71 -4.86 -12.04
C GLY A 11 3.62 -5.94 -10.95
N GLY A 12 4.10 -5.59 -9.75
CA GLY A 12 4.17 -6.50 -8.60
C GLY A 12 2.82 -6.77 -7.92
N PRO A 13 2.77 -7.71 -6.96
CA PRO A 13 1.54 -8.27 -6.39
C PRO A 13 0.90 -7.35 -5.32
N PHE A 14 0.97 -6.04 -5.52
CA PHE A 14 0.46 -5.06 -4.55
C PHE A 14 -0.54 -4.10 -5.18
N GLY A 15 -1.58 -3.78 -4.43
CA GLY A 15 -2.61 -2.82 -4.80
C GLY A 15 -3.07 -2.02 -3.59
N ALA A 16 -3.47 -0.78 -3.82
CA ALA A 16 -3.99 0.10 -2.78
C ALA A 16 -5.09 1.01 -3.34
N ALA A 17 -5.95 1.52 -2.47
CA ALA A 17 -6.96 2.48 -2.84
C ALA A 17 -7.27 3.44 -1.68
N VAL A 18 -7.61 4.68 -2.01
CA VAL A 18 -8.05 5.68 -1.06
C VAL A 18 -9.57 5.84 -1.18
N PHE A 19 -10.25 5.74 -0.04
CA PHE A 19 -11.70 5.90 0.07
C PHE A 19 -12.07 7.01 1.05
N GLU A 20 -13.24 7.56 0.88
CA GLU A 20 -13.92 8.32 1.91
C GLU A 20 -14.50 7.35 2.94
N SER A 21 -14.05 7.45 4.19
CA SER A 21 -14.32 6.45 5.24
C SER A 21 -15.79 6.28 5.60
N HIS A 22 -16.59 7.34 5.45
CA HIS A 22 -18.00 7.32 5.86
C HIS A 22 -18.93 6.80 4.75
N THR A 23 -18.67 7.19 3.52
CA THR A 23 -19.54 6.86 2.37
C THR A 23 -19.07 5.65 1.58
N GLY A 24 -17.81 5.24 1.74
CA GLY A 24 -17.17 4.22 0.92
C GLY A 24 -16.87 4.68 -0.51
N ARG A 25 -16.96 6.00 -0.79
CA ARG A 25 -16.67 6.54 -2.12
C ARG A 25 -15.20 6.37 -2.45
N LEU A 26 -14.90 5.75 -3.58
CA LEU A 26 -13.55 5.62 -4.10
C LEU A 26 -13.03 6.98 -4.56
N ILE A 27 -11.85 7.36 -4.09
CA ILE A 27 -11.16 8.61 -4.47
C ILE A 27 -10.06 8.31 -5.49
N ALA A 28 -9.22 7.31 -5.23
CA ALA A 28 -8.10 6.97 -6.08
C ALA A 28 -7.66 5.52 -5.88
N VAL A 29 -6.98 4.99 -6.89
CA VAL A 29 -6.35 3.67 -6.86
C VAL A 29 -4.86 3.78 -7.13
N GLY A 30 -4.10 2.80 -6.67
CA GLY A 30 -2.71 2.57 -6.99
C GLY A 30 -2.41 1.10 -7.12
N ILE A 31 -1.53 0.77 -8.04
CA ILE A 31 -0.92 -0.54 -8.21
C ILE A 31 0.59 -0.39 -8.16
N ASN A 32 1.27 -1.45 -7.79
CA ASN A 32 2.73 -1.43 -7.82
C ASN A 32 3.23 -1.46 -9.27
N VAL A 33 3.92 -0.40 -9.67
CA VAL A 33 4.46 -0.22 -11.04
C VAL A 33 5.94 0.12 -11.02
N VAL A 34 6.68 -0.39 -10.03
CA VAL A 34 8.13 -0.15 -9.88
C VAL A 34 8.89 -0.50 -11.14
N GLU A 35 8.73 -1.71 -11.66
CA GLU A 35 9.45 -2.17 -12.83
C GLU A 35 9.02 -1.47 -14.13
N PRO A 36 7.71 -1.38 -14.46
CA PRO A 36 7.28 -0.74 -15.71
C PRO A 36 7.66 0.73 -15.81
N THR A 37 7.73 1.42 -14.66
CA THR A 37 8.07 2.86 -14.64
C THR A 37 9.53 3.14 -14.34
N ASN A 38 10.34 2.11 -14.08
CA ASN A 38 11.73 2.24 -13.61
C ASN A 38 11.84 3.19 -12.39
N CYS A 39 10.88 3.12 -11.48
CA CYS A 39 10.80 4.01 -10.32
C CYS A 39 10.59 3.19 -9.02
N SER A 40 11.63 3.09 -8.20
CA SER A 40 11.57 2.36 -6.94
C SER A 40 10.55 2.89 -5.93
N LEU A 41 10.06 4.11 -6.12
CA LEU A 41 9.04 4.73 -5.27
C LEU A 41 7.62 4.39 -5.69
N ALA A 42 7.41 3.75 -6.85
CA ALA A 42 6.09 3.49 -7.42
C ALA A 42 5.40 2.27 -6.79
N HIS A 43 5.42 2.20 -5.46
CA HIS A 43 4.62 1.26 -4.67
C HIS A 43 3.13 1.61 -4.73
N ALA A 44 2.27 0.61 -4.57
CA ALA A 44 0.82 0.78 -4.71
C ALA A 44 0.26 1.89 -3.81
N GLU A 45 0.69 1.94 -2.56
CA GLU A 45 0.22 2.94 -1.57
C GLU A 45 0.67 4.34 -1.96
N VAL A 46 1.94 4.51 -2.37
CA VAL A 46 2.48 5.80 -2.80
C VAL A 46 1.73 6.29 -4.04
N VAL A 47 1.47 5.41 -5.01
CA VAL A 47 0.71 5.73 -6.21
C VAL A 47 -0.73 6.11 -5.87
N ALA A 48 -1.41 5.35 -4.99
CA ALA A 48 -2.78 5.66 -4.56
C ALA A 48 -2.86 7.01 -3.85
N LEU A 49 -1.94 7.28 -2.90
CA LEU A 49 -1.89 8.56 -2.19
C LEU A 49 -1.59 9.73 -3.13
N ALA A 50 -0.60 9.59 -4.03
CA ALA A 50 -0.28 10.62 -5.01
C ALA A 50 -1.47 10.93 -5.93
N ASN A 51 -2.21 9.91 -6.36
CA ASN A 51 -3.41 10.07 -7.17
C ASN A 51 -4.54 10.73 -6.37
N ALA A 52 -4.72 10.39 -5.09
CA ALA A 52 -5.70 11.03 -4.21
C ALA A 52 -5.42 12.53 -4.03
N HIS A 53 -4.17 12.91 -3.78
CA HIS A 53 -3.74 14.32 -3.69
C HIS A 53 -4.07 15.09 -4.98
N ARG A 54 -3.80 14.49 -6.16
CA ARG A 54 -4.10 15.11 -7.46
C ARG A 54 -5.61 15.22 -7.69
N THR A 55 -6.36 14.15 -7.40
CA THR A 55 -7.83 14.12 -7.58
C THR A 55 -8.51 15.18 -6.73
N LEU A 56 -8.09 15.32 -5.47
CA LEU A 56 -8.68 16.29 -4.53
C LEU A 56 -8.05 17.68 -4.62
N LYS A 57 -6.92 17.82 -5.37
CA LYS A 57 -6.14 19.05 -5.49
C LYS A 57 -5.70 19.60 -4.12
N GLN A 58 -5.32 18.67 -3.22
CA GLN A 58 -4.92 18.96 -1.85
C GLN A 58 -3.60 18.27 -1.52
N PHE A 59 -2.67 18.99 -0.88
CA PHE A 59 -1.40 18.41 -0.40
C PHE A 59 -1.55 17.73 0.97
N ASP A 60 -2.63 17.98 1.68
CA ASP A 60 -2.98 17.35 2.96
C ASP A 60 -4.37 16.72 2.84
N LEU A 61 -4.44 15.40 2.83
CA LEU A 61 -5.69 14.63 2.76
C LEU A 61 -6.50 14.71 4.07
N GLY A 62 -5.92 15.27 5.12
CA GLY A 62 -6.59 15.55 6.39
C GLY A 62 -7.00 17.01 6.58
N ALA A 63 -6.91 17.85 5.52
CA ALA A 63 -7.21 19.27 5.57
C ALA A 63 -8.66 19.55 6.04
N PRO A 64 -8.90 20.68 6.74
CA PRO A 64 -10.26 21.09 7.10
C PRO A 64 -11.17 21.18 5.88
N GLY A 65 -12.39 20.67 6.02
CA GLY A 65 -13.39 20.64 4.94
C GLY A 65 -13.34 19.39 4.05
N LEU A 66 -12.29 18.58 4.15
CA LEU A 66 -12.28 17.26 3.52
C LEU A 66 -12.97 16.22 4.40
N PRO A 67 -13.61 15.21 3.81
CA PRO A 67 -14.08 14.05 4.56
C PRO A 67 -12.87 13.26 5.11
N LYS A 68 -13.12 12.46 6.15
CA LYS A 68 -12.07 11.51 6.61
C LYS A 68 -11.78 10.50 5.51
N LEU A 69 -10.51 10.36 5.17
CA LEU A 69 -10.04 9.42 4.16
C LEU A 69 -9.31 8.25 4.79
N GLU A 70 -9.45 7.09 4.16
CA GLU A 70 -8.75 5.86 4.53
C GLU A 70 -7.99 5.28 3.35
N LEU A 71 -6.83 4.71 3.64
CA LEU A 71 -6.04 3.92 2.71
C LEU A 71 -6.30 2.44 2.97
N ILE A 72 -6.75 1.72 1.96
CA ILE A 72 -6.88 0.26 1.99
C ILE A 72 -5.77 -0.31 1.11
N THR A 73 -4.98 -1.24 1.64
CA THR A 73 -3.84 -1.84 0.94
C THR A 73 -3.82 -3.35 1.08
N SER A 74 -3.38 -4.04 0.02
CA SER A 74 -3.32 -5.50 -0.04
C SER A 74 -2.27 -6.11 0.88
N CYS A 75 -1.32 -5.30 1.38
CA CYS A 75 -0.30 -5.72 2.33
C CYS A 75 -0.03 -4.60 3.35
N GLU A 76 0.52 -4.94 4.51
CA GLU A 76 1.05 -3.93 5.44
C GLU A 76 2.06 -3.03 4.72
N PRO A 77 2.08 -1.72 5.03
CA PRO A 77 3.00 -0.80 4.40
C PRO A 77 4.46 -1.14 4.75
N CYS A 78 5.34 -1.15 3.75
CA CYS A 78 6.79 -1.18 3.97
C CYS A 78 7.28 0.12 4.64
N ALA A 79 8.57 0.21 4.98
CA ALA A 79 9.13 1.41 5.63
C ALA A 79 8.89 2.70 4.84
N MET A 80 8.99 2.68 3.52
CA MET A 80 8.74 3.84 2.66
C MET A 80 7.26 4.24 2.67
N CYS A 81 6.36 3.28 2.48
CA CYS A 81 4.91 3.52 2.46
C CYS A 81 4.40 3.96 3.83
N TYR A 82 4.96 3.40 4.93
CA TYR A 82 4.71 3.88 6.28
C TYR A 82 5.03 5.37 6.43
N GLY A 83 6.18 5.80 5.94
CA GLY A 83 6.55 7.23 5.91
C GLY A 83 5.56 8.05 5.08
N ALA A 84 5.18 7.59 3.90
CA ALA A 84 4.22 8.28 3.04
C ALA A 84 2.85 8.45 3.72
N ILE A 85 2.37 7.43 4.44
CA ILE A 85 1.12 7.48 5.21
C ILE A 85 1.16 8.58 6.28
N LEU A 86 2.28 8.70 7.02
CA LEU A 86 2.44 9.73 8.06
C LEU A 86 2.33 11.17 7.52
N TRP A 87 2.72 11.37 6.26
CA TRP A 87 2.69 12.68 5.59
C TRP A 87 1.40 12.95 4.81
N SER A 88 0.62 11.92 4.48
CA SER A 88 -0.51 12.03 3.56
C SER A 88 -1.72 12.76 4.11
N GLY A 89 -1.95 12.68 5.43
CA GLY A 89 -3.15 13.21 6.06
C GLY A 89 -4.33 12.22 6.17
N VAL A 90 -4.21 10.98 5.66
CA VAL A 90 -5.25 9.94 5.86
C VAL A 90 -5.44 9.65 7.35
N ARG A 91 -6.65 9.23 7.74
CA ARG A 91 -7.03 9.00 9.14
C ARG A 91 -7.22 7.52 9.49
N LYS A 92 -7.11 6.65 8.51
CA LYS A 92 -7.22 5.21 8.73
C LYS A 92 -6.43 4.45 7.68
N VAL A 93 -5.84 3.34 8.09
CA VAL A 93 -5.18 2.37 7.22
C VAL A 93 -5.81 1.00 7.47
N VAL A 94 -6.14 0.31 6.39
CA VAL A 94 -6.63 -1.07 6.41
C VAL A 94 -5.69 -1.92 5.59
N CYS A 95 -5.12 -2.96 6.20
CA CYS A 95 -4.16 -3.85 5.56
C CYS A 95 -4.70 -5.28 5.50
N ALA A 96 -4.42 -5.98 4.40
CA ALA A 96 -4.75 -7.38 4.25
C ALA A 96 -3.58 -8.29 4.69
N ALA A 97 -2.64 -8.63 3.82
CA ALA A 97 -1.45 -9.42 4.16
C ALA A 97 -0.54 -8.68 5.14
N ARG A 98 0.28 -9.42 5.86
CA ARG A 98 1.32 -8.86 6.73
C ARG A 98 2.63 -8.68 5.97
N GLY A 99 3.51 -7.79 6.46
CA GLY A 99 4.87 -7.65 5.92
C GLY A 99 5.67 -8.96 5.97
N SER A 100 5.41 -9.81 6.99
CA SER A 100 6.00 -11.17 7.05
C SER A 100 5.56 -12.07 5.90
N ASP A 101 4.34 -11.90 5.38
CA ASP A 101 3.85 -12.68 4.25
C ASP A 101 4.54 -12.25 2.95
N ALA A 102 4.77 -10.94 2.76
CA ALA A 102 5.56 -10.42 1.64
C ALA A 102 7.03 -10.84 1.73
N THR A 103 7.62 -10.82 2.94
CA THR A 103 8.99 -11.28 3.16
C THR A 103 9.12 -12.78 2.87
N ALA A 104 8.11 -13.60 3.17
CA ALA A 104 8.14 -15.04 2.90
C ALA A 104 8.25 -15.36 1.41
N ILE A 105 7.78 -14.48 0.52
CA ILE A 105 7.95 -14.61 -0.93
C ILE A 105 9.15 -13.84 -1.48
N GLY A 106 9.98 -13.25 -0.59
CA GLY A 106 11.27 -12.66 -0.92
C GLY A 106 11.31 -11.13 -1.02
N PHE A 107 10.20 -10.42 -0.87
CA PHE A 107 10.22 -8.95 -0.86
C PHE A 107 10.88 -8.39 0.40
N ASP A 108 11.59 -7.28 0.24
CA ASP A 108 12.23 -6.56 1.34
C ASP A 108 11.33 -5.41 1.80
N GLU A 109 10.86 -5.51 3.03
CA GLU A 109 9.99 -4.49 3.64
C GLU A 109 10.77 -3.31 4.24
N ALA A 110 12.11 -3.40 4.28
CA ALA A 110 13.03 -2.48 4.94
C ALA A 110 12.70 -2.28 6.46
N PRO A 111 13.61 -1.72 7.26
CA PRO A 111 13.37 -1.52 8.68
C PRO A 111 12.34 -0.43 8.95
N LYS A 112 11.26 -0.77 9.63
CA LYS A 112 10.28 0.17 10.19
C LYS A 112 10.15 -0.04 11.70
N PRO A 113 9.56 0.88 12.47
CA PRO A 113 9.38 0.71 13.91
C PRO A 113 8.64 -0.60 14.22
N LYS A 114 9.10 -1.37 15.21
CA LYS A 114 8.41 -2.61 15.61
C LYS A 114 6.98 -2.36 16.08
N ASN A 115 6.73 -1.19 16.69
CA ASN A 115 5.43 -0.71 17.15
C ASN A 115 4.77 0.25 16.13
N TRP A 116 4.98 0.04 14.83
CA TRP A 116 4.52 0.93 13.75
C TRP A 116 3.00 1.23 13.80
N VAL A 117 2.19 0.27 14.27
CA VAL A 117 0.74 0.48 14.46
C VAL A 117 0.51 1.54 15.52
N ALA A 118 1.08 1.36 16.72
CA ALA A 118 0.93 2.33 17.80
C ALA A 118 1.44 3.72 17.40
N THR A 119 2.55 3.80 16.64
CA THR A 119 3.07 5.10 16.18
C THR A 119 2.16 5.80 15.16
N LEU A 120 1.35 5.08 14.38
CA LEU A 120 0.29 5.65 13.55
C LEU A 120 -0.90 6.11 14.41
N GLU A 121 -1.32 5.27 15.37
CA GLU A 121 -2.44 5.56 16.28
C GLU A 121 -2.17 6.77 17.14
N ASP A 122 -0.95 6.94 17.66
CA ASP A 122 -0.49 8.12 18.39
C ASP A 122 -0.59 9.43 17.55
N ARG A 123 -0.63 9.30 16.21
CA ARG A 123 -0.86 10.41 15.28
C ARG A 123 -2.32 10.52 14.79
N GLY A 124 -3.23 9.77 15.41
CA GLY A 124 -4.65 9.79 15.08
C GLY A 124 -4.99 9.05 13.77
N ILE A 125 -4.13 8.11 13.34
CA ILE A 125 -4.34 7.25 12.17
C ILE A 125 -4.66 5.85 12.68
N SER A 126 -5.93 5.45 12.68
CA SER A 126 -6.34 4.12 13.11
C SER A 126 -5.87 3.04 12.13
N VAL A 127 -5.54 1.84 12.65
CA VAL A 127 -5.04 0.74 11.83
C VAL A 127 -5.91 -0.50 12.02
N THR A 128 -6.40 -1.06 10.92
CA THR A 128 -7.05 -2.37 10.87
C THR A 128 -6.17 -3.33 10.08
N ARG A 129 -5.88 -4.49 10.64
CA ARG A 129 -5.00 -5.50 10.03
C ARG A 129 -5.77 -6.78 9.73
N ASP A 130 -5.17 -7.60 8.87
CA ASP A 130 -5.63 -8.96 8.55
C ASP A 130 -7.01 -9.03 7.87
N LEU A 131 -7.49 -7.92 7.29
CA LEU A 131 -8.74 -7.94 6.52
C LEU A 131 -8.51 -8.68 5.18
N CYS A 132 -9.20 -9.81 4.97
CA CYS A 132 -9.03 -10.68 3.80
C CYS A 132 -7.55 -11.13 3.62
N ARG A 133 -6.87 -11.48 4.72
CA ARG A 133 -5.45 -11.83 4.68
C ARG A 133 -5.17 -13.06 3.83
N ASP A 134 -6.01 -14.08 3.94
CA ASP A 134 -5.81 -15.35 3.21
C ASP A 134 -5.92 -15.12 1.70
N GLU A 135 -6.86 -14.30 1.26
CA GLU A 135 -7.01 -13.91 -0.15
C GLU A 135 -5.80 -13.11 -0.65
N ALA A 136 -5.24 -12.24 0.19
CA ALA A 136 -4.03 -11.50 -0.16
C ALA A 136 -2.80 -12.42 -0.24
N ILE A 137 -2.67 -13.40 0.66
CA ILE A 137 -1.62 -14.44 0.59
C ILE A 137 -1.78 -15.27 -0.69
N ALA A 138 -3.00 -15.62 -1.09
CA ALA A 138 -3.25 -16.35 -2.33
C ALA A 138 -2.74 -15.58 -3.57
N VAL A 139 -2.82 -14.23 -3.57
CA VAL A 139 -2.23 -13.41 -4.65
C VAL A 139 -0.70 -13.55 -4.66
N PHE A 140 -0.05 -13.58 -3.50
CA PHE A 140 1.41 -13.78 -3.40
C PHE A 140 1.82 -15.15 -3.91
N GLN A 141 1.09 -16.20 -3.53
CA GLN A 141 1.33 -17.56 -4.01
C GLN A 141 1.18 -17.65 -5.54
N HIS A 142 0.12 -17.05 -6.07
CA HIS A 142 -0.09 -16.98 -7.52
C HIS A 142 1.06 -16.23 -8.22
N TYR A 143 1.53 -15.12 -7.65
CA TYR A 143 2.67 -14.37 -8.18
C TYR A 143 3.94 -15.23 -8.29
N GLN A 144 4.22 -16.04 -7.27
CA GLN A 144 5.34 -16.99 -7.31
C GLN A 144 5.13 -18.07 -8.39
N GLN A 145 3.92 -18.64 -8.50
CA GLN A 145 3.60 -19.69 -9.48
C GLN A 145 3.79 -19.23 -10.93
N ILE A 146 3.48 -17.97 -11.23
CA ILE A 146 3.68 -17.39 -12.58
C ILE A 146 5.10 -16.87 -12.80
N GLY A 147 6.03 -17.12 -11.89
CA GLY A 147 7.42 -16.68 -12.00
C GLY A 147 7.60 -15.17 -11.83
N GLY A 148 6.72 -14.54 -11.03
CA GLY A 148 6.78 -13.10 -10.77
C GLY A 148 8.12 -12.67 -10.20
N ARG A 149 8.68 -11.59 -10.71
CA ARG A 149 9.99 -11.08 -10.30
C ARG A 149 9.92 -10.38 -8.95
N VAL A 150 10.79 -10.82 -8.03
CA VAL A 150 11.03 -10.10 -6.77
C VAL A 150 12.13 -9.06 -7.01
N TYR A 151 11.76 -7.80 -6.93
CA TYR A 151 12.67 -6.66 -7.10
C TYR A 151 12.94 -6.03 -5.72
N ASN A 152 14.19 -6.10 -5.28
CA ASN A 152 14.63 -5.46 -4.05
C ASN A 152 15.79 -4.53 -4.39
N ALA A 153 15.64 -3.24 -4.12
CA ALA A 153 16.76 -2.32 -4.24
C ALA A 153 17.94 -2.82 -3.38
N ARG A 154 19.14 -2.85 -3.92
CA ARG A 154 20.37 -3.29 -3.25
C ARG A 154 20.52 -4.78 -2.97
N LYS A 155 19.58 -5.64 -3.34
CA LYS A 155 19.75 -7.08 -3.30
C LYS A 155 20.01 -7.59 -4.70
N GLY A 156 21.19 -8.16 -4.95
CA GLY A 156 21.57 -8.70 -6.25
C GLY A 156 22.62 -7.89 -7.00
N ILE A 157 23.35 -7.03 -6.30
CA ILE A 157 24.60 -6.42 -6.78
C ILE A 157 25.77 -7.12 -6.12
#